data_21d1b389af61a7684d99bdbff0e71893
#
_entry.id   21d1b389af61a7684d99bdbff0e71893
#
_cell.length_a   1.000
_cell.length_b   1.000
_cell.length_c   1.000
_cell.angle_alpha   90.00
_cell.angle_beta   90.00
_cell.angle_gamma   90.00
#
_symmetry.space_group_name_H-M   'P 1'
#
loop_
_entity.id
_entity.type
_entity.pdbx_description
1 polymer ?
#
loop_
_entity_poly.entity_id
_entity_poly.type
_entity_poly.pdbx_seq_one_letter_code
_entity_poly.pdbx_strand_id
1 'polypeptide(L)'
;MATRRATKIVATLGPASSDPQLLEAMIRAGVNVVRLNFSHGKAQDHIDRAATVRAAAQRAGREVAIMADLQGPKIRVGKFADGKVFLEPGAKFVLDASRTEPGDINGVGLDYKELPRDVKAADLLLLNDGLIVLTVDAVRGEEVHTTVKLGGELSNNKGINKQGGGLTAPALTAKDMEDIRTAMSFQADYVAVSFPKNATDMEMARQLCNVAAAEYRHKPGLIAKIERAEAIPHLEAILRASDGIMVARGDLAVEVGNAAVPALQKKMIRMARDMDKVVITATQMMESMITNPVPTRAEVSDVANAVLDGTDAVMLSAETAAGRYPLETVEEMAKICAAAEAAEDHQLDADF
;
A
#
# COMPACT_ATOMS: atom_id res chain seq x y z
N MET A 1 7.34 -23.46 -26.28
CA MET A 1 7.87 -22.10 -25.99
C MET A 1 7.28 -21.68 -24.66
N ALA A 2 8.07 -21.26 -23.68
CA ALA A 2 7.51 -20.70 -22.45
C ALA A 2 6.77 -19.41 -22.83
N THR A 3 5.47 -19.37 -22.62
CA THR A 3 4.63 -18.19 -22.85
C THR A 3 5.20 -17.05 -22.01
N ARG A 4 5.60 -15.97 -22.66
CA ARG A 4 6.19 -14.81 -21.99
C ARG A 4 5.07 -14.05 -21.29
N ARG A 5 4.95 -14.21 -19.95
CA ARG A 5 3.97 -13.52 -19.15
C ARG A 5 4.09 -11.99 -19.31
N ALA A 6 3.00 -11.33 -19.67
CA ALA A 6 2.93 -9.87 -19.84
C ALA A 6 2.75 -9.14 -18.50
N THR A 7 1.85 -9.64 -17.66
CA THR A 7 1.56 -9.06 -16.31
C THR A 7 2.77 -9.15 -15.40
N LYS A 8 3.20 -8.03 -14.83
CA LYS A 8 4.36 -7.97 -13.94
C LYS A 8 4.00 -8.36 -12.52
N ILE A 9 4.98 -8.85 -11.78
CA ILE A 9 4.85 -9.17 -10.34
C ILE A 9 5.72 -8.22 -9.55
N VAL A 10 5.08 -7.51 -8.62
CA VAL A 10 5.75 -6.70 -7.60
C VAL A 10 5.79 -7.50 -6.30
N ALA A 11 6.97 -7.72 -5.75
CA ALA A 11 7.15 -8.41 -4.47
C ALA A 11 7.75 -7.47 -3.43
N THR A 12 7.11 -7.37 -2.26
CA THR A 12 7.63 -6.59 -1.14
C THR A 12 8.70 -7.40 -0.41
N LEU A 13 9.84 -6.77 -0.17
CA LEU A 13 10.92 -7.36 0.60
C LEU A 13 10.79 -7.06 2.09
N GLY A 14 11.21 -8.00 2.89
CA GLY A 14 11.22 -7.92 4.34
C GLY A 14 12.03 -9.07 4.94
N PRO A 15 11.84 -9.39 6.22
CA PRO A 15 12.60 -10.44 6.90
C PRO A 15 12.54 -11.80 6.20
N ALA A 16 11.39 -12.15 5.61
CA ALA A 16 11.19 -13.45 4.94
C ALA A 16 11.91 -13.57 3.60
N SER A 17 12.32 -12.47 2.99
CA SER A 17 12.93 -12.41 1.66
C SER A 17 14.31 -11.72 1.65
N SER A 18 14.99 -11.71 2.80
CA SER A 18 16.31 -11.06 2.95
C SER A 18 17.49 -11.95 2.54
N ASP A 19 17.31 -13.27 2.48
CA ASP A 19 18.37 -14.17 2.04
C ASP A 19 18.67 -13.99 0.55
N PRO A 20 19.94 -13.73 0.16
CA PRO A 20 20.30 -13.48 -1.23
C PRO A 20 19.98 -14.63 -2.19
N GLN A 21 20.08 -15.87 -1.74
CA GLN A 21 19.78 -17.04 -2.58
C GLN A 21 18.29 -17.21 -2.79
N LEU A 22 17.50 -16.99 -1.75
CA LEU A 22 16.03 -17.00 -1.85
C LEU A 22 15.55 -15.87 -2.78
N LEU A 23 16.09 -14.68 -2.64
CA LEU A 23 15.75 -13.53 -3.48
C LEU A 23 16.07 -13.81 -4.95
N GLU A 24 17.22 -14.40 -5.25
CA GLU A 24 17.57 -14.84 -6.61
C GLU A 24 16.55 -15.86 -7.16
N ALA A 25 16.16 -16.84 -6.34
CA ALA A 25 15.14 -17.83 -6.72
C ALA A 25 13.79 -17.17 -6.99
N MET A 26 13.37 -16.18 -6.19
CA MET A 26 12.14 -15.42 -6.40
C MET A 26 12.19 -14.61 -7.70
N ILE A 27 13.33 -14.00 -8.03
CA ILE A 27 13.54 -13.28 -9.28
C ILE A 27 13.45 -14.24 -10.47
N ARG A 28 14.07 -15.41 -10.38
CA ARG A 28 13.98 -16.45 -11.43
C ARG A 28 12.55 -16.97 -11.58
N ALA A 29 11.79 -17.05 -10.49
CA ALA A 29 10.39 -17.48 -10.49
C ALA A 29 9.44 -16.44 -11.12
N GLY A 30 9.84 -15.18 -11.23
CA GLY A 30 9.04 -14.20 -11.98
C GLY A 30 8.92 -12.81 -11.37
N VAL A 31 9.59 -12.47 -10.27
CA VAL A 31 9.58 -11.11 -9.74
C VAL A 31 10.18 -10.13 -10.76
N ASN A 32 9.44 -9.09 -11.07
CA ASN A 32 9.83 -8.04 -12.02
C ASN A 32 10.19 -6.72 -11.32
N VAL A 33 9.53 -6.46 -10.18
CA VAL A 33 9.73 -5.27 -9.37
C VAL A 33 9.80 -5.68 -7.91
N VAL A 34 10.77 -5.16 -7.17
CA VAL A 34 10.79 -5.27 -5.72
C VAL A 34 10.31 -3.98 -5.10
N ARG A 35 9.45 -4.11 -4.10
CA ARG A 35 8.97 -2.98 -3.30
C ARG A 35 9.72 -2.93 -1.98
N LEU A 36 10.32 -1.77 -1.70
CA LEU A 36 10.91 -1.44 -0.41
C LEU A 36 9.93 -0.54 0.35
N ASN A 37 9.33 -1.07 1.41
CA ASN A 37 8.33 -0.36 2.20
C ASN A 37 9.00 0.50 3.25
N PHE A 38 9.06 1.81 3.02
CA PHE A 38 9.67 2.80 3.93
C PHE A 38 8.87 3.05 5.21
N SER A 39 7.70 2.43 5.38
CA SER A 39 7.01 2.39 6.67
C SER A 39 7.73 1.54 7.71
N HIS A 40 8.67 0.70 7.30
CA HIS A 40 9.43 -0.21 8.15
C HIS A 40 10.92 -0.10 7.85
N GLY A 41 11.76 -0.38 8.84
CA GLY A 41 13.21 -0.36 8.71
C GLY A 41 13.81 1.04 8.74
N LYS A 42 15.14 1.07 8.72
CA LYS A 42 15.94 2.29 8.68
C LYS A 42 16.45 2.54 7.26
N ALA A 43 16.93 3.75 6.99
CA ALA A 43 17.52 4.11 5.70
C ALA A 43 18.58 3.10 5.23
N GLN A 44 19.48 2.70 6.11
CA GLN A 44 20.55 1.74 5.77
C GLN A 44 20.00 0.36 5.39
N ASP A 45 18.92 -0.11 6.02
CA ASP A 45 18.29 -1.39 5.68
C ASP A 45 17.80 -1.39 4.23
N HIS A 46 17.22 -0.28 3.77
CA HIS A 46 16.74 -0.13 2.40
C HIS A 46 17.88 -0.01 1.39
N ILE A 47 18.95 0.70 1.74
CA ILE A 47 20.17 0.78 0.91
C ILE A 47 20.77 -0.60 0.72
N ASP A 48 20.92 -1.37 1.80
CA ASP A 48 21.47 -2.73 1.78
C ASP A 48 20.59 -3.69 0.97
N ARG A 49 19.26 -3.61 1.13
CA ARG A 49 18.32 -4.40 0.33
C ARG A 49 18.39 -4.06 -1.14
N ALA A 50 18.48 -2.79 -1.50
CA ALA A 50 18.63 -2.37 -2.88
C ALA A 50 19.89 -2.97 -3.52
N ALA A 51 21.03 -2.95 -2.82
CA ALA A 51 22.26 -3.58 -3.27
C ALA A 51 22.10 -5.10 -3.45
N THR A 52 21.46 -5.78 -2.51
CA THR A 52 21.18 -7.22 -2.59
C THR A 52 20.30 -7.56 -3.79
N VAL A 53 19.29 -6.75 -4.09
CA VAL A 53 18.40 -6.90 -5.26
C VAL A 53 19.20 -6.78 -6.56
N ARG A 54 20.00 -5.73 -6.69
CA ARG A 54 20.82 -5.50 -7.90
C ARG A 54 21.77 -6.67 -8.14
N ALA A 55 22.43 -7.18 -7.12
CA ALA A 55 23.31 -8.33 -7.20
C ALA A 55 22.57 -9.63 -7.58
N ALA A 56 21.41 -9.88 -6.96
CA ALA A 56 20.59 -11.06 -7.27
C ALA A 56 20.03 -11.02 -8.69
N ALA A 57 19.60 -9.85 -9.17
CA ALA A 57 19.12 -9.66 -10.55
C ALA A 57 20.23 -9.94 -11.56
N GLN A 58 21.45 -9.48 -11.30
CA GLN A 58 22.61 -9.74 -12.15
C GLN A 58 22.93 -11.23 -12.22
N ARG A 59 22.94 -11.95 -11.08
CA ARG A 59 23.16 -13.40 -11.05
C ARG A 59 22.06 -14.17 -11.77
N ALA A 60 20.82 -13.70 -11.67
CA ALA A 60 19.68 -14.30 -12.36
C ALA A 60 19.64 -13.98 -13.85
N GLY A 61 20.44 -13.02 -14.34
CA GLY A 61 20.42 -12.56 -15.72
C GLY A 61 19.09 -11.90 -16.09
N ARG A 62 18.44 -11.20 -15.14
CA ARG A 62 17.14 -10.55 -15.31
C ARG A 62 17.17 -9.11 -14.84
N GLU A 63 16.42 -8.28 -15.54
CA GLU A 63 16.17 -6.92 -15.08
C GLU A 63 15.07 -6.91 -14.01
N VAL A 64 15.32 -6.24 -12.89
CA VAL A 64 14.39 -6.07 -11.79
C VAL A 64 14.40 -4.61 -11.37
N ALA A 65 13.23 -3.98 -11.42
CA ALA A 65 13.07 -2.62 -10.94
C ALA A 65 12.94 -2.56 -9.42
N ILE A 66 13.33 -1.43 -8.83
CA ILE A 66 13.17 -1.14 -7.41
C ILE A 66 12.16 -0.02 -7.25
N MET A 67 11.11 -0.26 -6.48
CA MET A 67 10.11 0.72 -6.10
C MET A 67 10.25 1.07 -4.61
N ALA A 68 10.52 2.34 -4.32
CA ALA A 68 10.49 2.88 -2.97
C ALA A 68 9.07 3.34 -2.64
N ASP A 69 8.43 2.72 -1.67
CA ASP A 69 7.08 3.06 -1.24
C ASP A 69 7.15 3.89 0.05
N LEU A 70 6.82 5.17 -0.08
CA LEU A 70 6.88 6.14 1.01
C LEU A 70 5.79 5.87 2.04
N GLN A 71 6.09 6.14 3.31
CA GLN A 71 5.13 5.94 4.40
C GLN A 71 3.89 6.83 4.26
N GLY A 72 4.07 8.08 3.84
CA GLY A 72 3.01 9.07 3.83
C GLY A 72 2.53 9.45 5.23
N PRO A 73 1.43 10.20 5.31
CA PRO A 73 0.86 10.68 6.57
C PRO A 73 -0.08 9.63 7.20
N LYS A 74 0.39 8.41 7.41
CA LYS A 74 -0.43 7.41 8.09
C LYS A 74 -0.65 7.83 9.53
N ILE A 75 -1.90 8.12 9.87
CA ILE A 75 -2.31 8.51 11.21
C ILE A 75 -2.37 7.26 12.09
N ARG A 76 -1.76 7.33 13.27
CA ARG A 76 -1.66 6.19 14.19
C ARG A 76 -2.01 6.60 15.61
N VAL A 77 -2.67 5.71 16.35
CA VAL A 77 -2.76 5.82 17.80
C VAL A 77 -1.38 5.68 18.44
N GLY A 78 -1.23 6.21 19.64
CA GLY A 78 -0.04 6.04 20.45
C GLY A 78 0.13 4.62 21.00
N LYS A 79 1.01 4.50 21.99
CA LYS A 79 1.25 3.23 22.68
C LYS A 79 0.30 3.09 23.87
N PHE A 80 0.02 1.86 24.23
CA PHE A 80 -0.70 1.49 25.44
C PHE A 80 0.27 1.03 26.54
N ALA A 81 -0.06 1.31 27.80
CA ALA A 81 0.78 0.89 28.94
C ALA A 81 1.03 -0.62 28.95
N ASP A 82 -0.01 -1.41 28.64
CA ASP A 82 0.07 -2.87 28.56
C ASP A 82 0.24 -3.41 27.14
N GLY A 83 0.60 -2.54 26.20
CA GLY A 83 0.80 -2.88 24.78
C GLY A 83 -0.49 -2.98 23.97
N LYS A 84 -1.62 -3.24 24.60
CA LYS A 84 -2.94 -3.37 23.98
C LYS A 84 -4.07 -3.22 24.99
N VAL A 85 -5.26 -2.96 24.46
CA VAL A 85 -6.52 -2.97 25.20
C VAL A 85 -7.59 -3.69 24.39
N PHE A 86 -8.61 -4.22 25.06
CA PHE A 86 -9.80 -4.75 24.39
C PHE A 86 -10.95 -3.77 24.56
N LEU A 87 -11.46 -3.25 23.46
CA LEU A 87 -12.57 -2.30 23.43
C LEU A 87 -13.89 -3.03 23.28
N GLU A 88 -14.78 -2.88 24.29
CA GLU A 88 -16.12 -3.45 24.24
C GLU A 88 -17.09 -2.53 23.50
N PRO A 89 -18.02 -3.06 22.68
CA PRO A 89 -19.07 -2.27 22.07
C PRO A 89 -19.88 -1.49 23.12
N GLY A 90 -20.14 -0.21 22.84
CA GLY A 90 -20.84 0.71 23.74
C GLY A 90 -19.94 1.41 24.75
N ALA A 91 -18.71 1.00 24.94
CA ALA A 91 -17.76 1.67 25.82
C ALA A 91 -17.38 3.06 25.29
N LYS A 92 -17.04 3.97 26.22
CA LYS A 92 -16.49 5.28 25.87
C LYS A 92 -14.99 5.17 25.70
N PHE A 93 -14.46 5.85 24.68
CA PHE A 93 -13.04 5.89 24.40
C PHE A 93 -12.64 7.26 23.87
N VAL A 94 -11.56 7.83 24.41
CA VAL A 94 -11.11 9.18 24.06
C VAL A 94 -9.81 9.10 23.24
N LEU A 95 -9.80 9.76 22.08
CA LEU A 95 -8.59 10.04 21.32
C LEU A 95 -8.14 11.45 21.65
N ASP A 96 -7.03 11.57 22.38
CA ASP A 96 -6.54 12.83 22.92
C ASP A 96 -5.25 13.26 22.19
N ALA A 97 -5.37 14.28 21.35
CA ALA A 97 -4.25 14.80 20.55
C ALA A 97 -3.14 15.44 21.41
N SER A 98 -3.44 15.80 22.67
CA SER A 98 -2.45 16.38 23.60
C SER A 98 -1.73 15.32 24.45
N ARG A 99 -2.25 14.09 24.50
CA ARG A 99 -1.70 13.05 25.37
C ARG A 99 -0.40 12.49 24.84
N THR A 100 0.61 12.47 25.69
CA THR A 100 1.95 11.92 25.39
C THR A 100 2.22 10.63 26.16
N GLU A 101 1.56 10.42 27.30
CA GLU A 101 1.69 9.21 28.09
C GLU A 101 1.01 8.01 27.39
N PRO A 102 1.43 6.79 27.71
CA PRO A 102 0.77 5.59 27.22
C PRO A 102 -0.73 5.57 27.56
N GLY A 103 -1.53 5.05 26.63
CA GLY A 103 -2.97 4.92 26.77
C GLY A 103 -3.39 3.74 27.64
N ASP A 104 -4.69 3.68 27.89
CA ASP A 104 -5.36 2.64 28.65
C ASP A 104 -6.74 2.34 28.04
N ILE A 105 -7.60 1.63 28.77
CA ILE A 105 -8.95 1.27 28.32
C ILE A 105 -9.86 2.50 28.10
N ASN A 106 -9.54 3.66 28.65
CA ASN A 106 -10.35 4.88 28.57
C ASN A 106 -9.94 5.80 27.41
N GLY A 107 -8.72 5.67 26.91
CA GLY A 107 -8.24 6.53 25.84
C GLY A 107 -6.76 6.35 25.53
N VAL A 108 -6.34 6.99 24.43
CA VAL A 108 -4.97 6.96 23.94
C VAL A 108 -4.67 8.27 23.20
N GLY A 109 -3.39 8.64 23.16
CA GLY A 109 -2.90 9.70 22.30
C GLY A 109 -2.84 9.26 20.83
N LEU A 110 -2.44 10.17 19.96
CA LEU A 110 -2.22 9.92 18.55
C LEU A 110 -1.19 10.90 17.98
N ASP A 111 -0.61 10.52 16.85
CA ASP A 111 0.43 11.32 16.19
C ASP A 111 -0.11 12.47 15.34
N TYR A 112 -1.39 12.43 14.96
CA TYR A 112 -2.04 13.46 14.15
C TYR A 112 -2.79 14.48 15.02
N LYS A 113 -2.14 15.61 15.30
CA LYS A 113 -2.66 16.63 16.23
C LYS A 113 -3.87 17.42 15.70
N GLU A 114 -4.09 17.38 14.38
CA GLU A 114 -5.22 18.06 13.73
C GLU A 114 -6.54 17.25 13.77
N LEU A 115 -6.54 16.01 14.25
CA LEU A 115 -7.73 15.17 14.26
C LEU A 115 -8.96 15.86 14.87
N PRO A 116 -8.86 16.59 16.02
CA PRO A 116 -10.02 17.27 16.60
C PRO A 116 -10.65 18.31 15.67
N ARG A 117 -9.90 18.89 14.75
CA ARG A 117 -10.40 19.86 13.76
C ARG A 117 -11.08 19.21 12.58
N ASP A 118 -10.71 17.97 12.26
CA ASP A 118 -11.15 17.26 11.06
C ASP A 118 -12.38 16.39 11.28
N VAL A 119 -12.84 16.25 12.52
CA VAL A 119 -13.97 15.38 12.87
C VAL A 119 -15.08 16.14 13.57
N LYS A 120 -16.28 15.62 13.44
CA LYS A 120 -17.49 16.13 14.09
C LYS A 120 -18.34 14.96 14.61
N ALA A 121 -19.35 15.29 15.43
CA ALA A 121 -20.31 14.31 15.91
C ALA A 121 -20.92 13.48 14.75
N ALA A 122 -21.12 12.21 14.98
CA ALA A 122 -21.59 11.18 14.06
C ALA A 122 -20.56 10.70 13.01
N ASP A 123 -19.38 11.28 12.93
CA ASP A 123 -18.31 10.72 12.10
C ASP A 123 -17.89 9.34 12.60
N LEU A 124 -17.50 8.46 11.69
CA LEU A 124 -16.97 7.14 12.01
C LEU A 124 -15.45 7.14 11.82
N LEU A 125 -14.75 6.73 12.87
CA LEU A 125 -13.32 6.49 12.84
C LEU A 125 -13.06 4.98 12.81
N LEU A 126 -12.20 4.58 11.90
CA LEU A 126 -11.89 3.18 11.61
C LEU A 126 -10.46 2.92 12.07
N LEU A 127 -10.30 2.07 13.08
CA LEU A 127 -9.00 1.73 13.66
C LEU A 127 -8.63 0.30 13.30
N ASN A 128 -7.33 0.01 13.30
CA ASN A 128 -6.81 -1.33 13.02
C ASN A 128 -7.40 -1.90 11.71
N ASP A 129 -7.28 -1.12 10.62
CA ASP A 129 -7.77 -1.48 9.27
C ASP A 129 -9.28 -1.76 9.22
N GLY A 130 -10.06 -1.06 10.05
CA GLY A 130 -11.50 -1.17 10.09
C GLY A 130 -12.04 -2.28 10.99
N LEU A 131 -11.19 -3.03 11.66
CA LEU A 131 -11.60 -4.06 12.64
C LEU A 131 -12.25 -3.45 13.88
N ILE A 132 -11.96 -2.19 14.18
CA ILE A 132 -12.56 -1.41 15.25
C ILE A 132 -13.21 -0.17 14.65
N VAL A 133 -14.43 0.12 15.06
CA VAL A 133 -15.18 1.31 14.63
C VAL A 133 -15.60 2.13 15.83
N LEU A 134 -15.22 3.41 15.82
CA LEU A 134 -15.62 4.39 16.84
C LEU A 134 -16.58 5.40 16.20
N THR A 135 -17.68 5.70 16.88
CA THR A 135 -18.54 6.83 16.54
C THR A 135 -18.12 8.05 17.34
N VAL A 136 -17.84 9.15 16.67
CA VAL A 136 -17.53 10.42 17.33
C VAL A 136 -18.79 10.96 17.98
N ASP A 137 -18.74 11.18 19.29
CA ASP A 137 -19.85 11.77 20.05
C ASP A 137 -19.72 13.30 20.12
N ALA A 138 -18.52 13.79 20.45
CA ALA A 138 -18.22 15.20 20.58
C ALA A 138 -16.71 15.46 20.50
N VAL A 139 -16.34 16.68 20.16
CA VAL A 139 -14.97 17.19 20.24
C VAL A 139 -14.91 18.24 21.35
N ARG A 140 -13.96 18.07 22.28
CA ARG A 140 -13.75 18.99 23.41
C ARG A 140 -12.28 19.36 23.49
N GLY A 141 -11.92 20.52 22.95
CA GLY A 141 -10.52 20.93 22.86
C GLY A 141 -9.70 19.96 22.00
N GLU A 142 -8.69 19.37 22.59
CA GLU A 142 -7.81 18.37 21.92
C GLU A 142 -8.35 16.93 22.01
N GLU A 143 -9.50 16.74 22.67
CA GLU A 143 -10.08 15.43 22.91
C GLU A 143 -11.22 15.12 21.92
N VAL A 144 -11.14 13.97 21.28
CA VAL A 144 -12.22 13.39 20.47
C VAL A 144 -12.89 12.30 21.31
N HIS A 145 -14.09 12.59 21.79
CA HIS A 145 -14.90 11.67 22.59
C HIS A 145 -15.67 10.74 21.68
N THR A 146 -15.54 9.44 21.89
CA THR A 146 -16.15 8.43 21.04
C THR A 146 -16.88 7.35 21.83
N THR A 147 -17.78 6.66 21.14
CA THR A 147 -18.41 5.43 21.59
C THR A 147 -18.00 4.29 20.67
N VAL A 148 -17.59 3.17 21.22
CA VAL A 148 -17.20 1.98 20.44
C VAL A 148 -18.45 1.38 19.79
N LYS A 149 -18.46 1.37 18.46
CA LYS A 149 -19.53 0.76 17.65
C LYS A 149 -19.22 -0.70 17.33
N LEU A 150 -17.99 -0.97 16.90
CA LEU A 150 -17.44 -2.31 16.69
C LEU A 150 -16.19 -2.43 17.54
N GLY A 151 -16.19 -3.37 18.47
CA GLY A 151 -15.10 -3.57 19.42
C GLY A 151 -14.08 -4.58 18.93
N GLY A 152 -13.02 -4.71 19.72
CA GLY A 152 -11.93 -5.64 19.45
C GLY A 152 -10.63 -5.24 20.15
N GLU A 153 -9.58 -5.96 19.86
CA GLU A 153 -8.24 -5.67 20.35
C GLU A 153 -7.61 -4.49 19.61
N LEU A 154 -7.23 -3.45 20.36
CA LEU A 154 -6.48 -2.31 19.87
C LEU A 154 -5.09 -2.32 20.49
N SER A 155 -4.06 -2.45 19.67
CA SER A 155 -2.66 -2.47 20.10
C SER A 155 -1.91 -1.20 19.68
N ASN A 156 -0.63 -1.13 20.08
CA ASN A 156 0.24 0.03 19.82
C ASN A 156 0.30 0.41 18.35
N ASN A 157 0.27 1.71 18.10
CA ASN A 157 0.56 2.32 16.79
C ASN A 157 -0.36 1.85 15.64
N LYS A 158 -1.58 1.43 15.95
CA LYS A 158 -2.55 1.05 14.92
C LYS A 158 -3.07 2.27 14.18
N GLY A 159 -3.36 2.08 12.88
CA GLY A 159 -3.83 3.14 12.01
C GLY A 159 -5.22 3.65 12.37
N ILE A 160 -5.45 4.93 12.08
CA ILE A 160 -6.76 5.59 12.15
C ILE A 160 -7.12 6.08 10.76
N ASN A 161 -8.31 5.73 10.28
CA ASN A 161 -8.93 6.28 9.09
C ASN A 161 -10.27 6.92 9.46
N LYS A 162 -10.73 7.84 8.63
CA LYS A 162 -12.08 8.41 8.74
C LYS A 162 -12.92 7.91 7.57
N GLN A 163 -14.08 7.34 7.85
CA GLN A 163 -14.99 6.90 6.80
C GLN A 163 -15.43 8.09 5.95
N GLY A 164 -15.35 7.93 4.63
CA GLY A 164 -15.70 9.00 3.69
C GLY A 164 -14.60 10.05 3.50
N GLY A 165 -13.47 9.93 4.17
CA GLY A 165 -12.34 10.85 4.04
C GLY A 165 -12.48 12.15 4.84
N GLY A 166 -11.78 13.21 4.41
CA GLY A 166 -11.85 14.54 5.01
C GLY A 166 -10.79 14.84 6.05
N LEU A 167 -9.74 14.01 6.17
CA LEU A 167 -8.57 14.33 6.97
C LEU A 167 -7.62 15.23 6.16
N THR A 168 -7.11 16.30 6.80
CA THR A 168 -6.31 17.32 6.12
C THR A 168 -4.80 17.07 6.14
N ALA A 169 -4.36 15.91 6.64
CA ALA A 169 -2.95 15.54 6.68
C ALA A 169 -2.29 15.66 5.31
N PRO A 170 -1.11 16.33 5.21
CA PRO A 170 -0.42 16.51 3.94
C PRO A 170 0.09 15.16 3.40
N ALA A 171 0.04 14.98 2.08
CA ALA A 171 0.47 13.73 1.43
C ALA A 171 1.97 13.45 1.57
N LEU A 172 2.79 14.48 1.70
CA LEU A 172 4.24 14.38 1.83
C LEU A 172 4.69 14.93 3.19
N THR A 173 5.28 14.05 3.99
CA THR A 173 5.79 14.37 5.33
C THR A 173 7.28 14.71 5.28
N ALA A 174 7.82 15.25 6.39
CA ALA A 174 9.27 15.46 6.53
C ALA A 174 10.03 14.11 6.40
N LYS A 175 9.48 13.03 6.94
CA LYS A 175 10.04 11.69 6.77
C LYS A 175 10.08 11.27 5.29
N ASP A 176 9.00 11.52 4.55
CA ASP A 176 8.94 11.21 3.12
C ASP A 176 10.03 11.95 2.33
N MET A 177 10.32 13.21 2.68
CA MET A 177 11.41 13.98 2.07
C MET A 177 12.78 13.34 2.31
N GLU A 178 13.04 12.88 3.53
CA GLU A 178 14.27 12.14 3.84
C GLU A 178 14.32 10.80 3.13
N ASP A 179 13.21 10.07 3.08
CA ASP A 179 13.12 8.77 2.43
C ASP A 179 13.29 8.89 0.91
N ILE A 180 12.82 9.97 0.29
CA ILE A 180 13.09 10.28 -1.11
C ILE A 180 14.60 10.44 -1.36
N ARG A 181 15.32 11.15 -0.51
CA ARG A 181 16.79 11.27 -0.61
C ARG A 181 17.46 9.91 -0.53
N THR A 182 17.06 9.09 0.41
CA THR A 182 17.55 7.71 0.54
C THR A 182 17.27 6.90 -0.72
N ALA A 183 16.04 6.93 -1.24
CA ALA A 183 15.65 6.22 -2.45
C ALA A 183 16.46 6.67 -3.68
N MET A 184 16.73 7.96 -3.80
CA MET A 184 17.54 8.47 -4.90
C MET A 184 19.02 8.09 -4.78
N SER A 185 19.54 7.91 -3.57
CA SER A 185 20.92 7.48 -3.35
C SER A 185 21.23 6.09 -3.94
N PHE A 186 20.26 5.22 -4.01
CA PHE A 186 20.39 3.92 -4.71
C PHE A 186 19.62 3.86 -6.04
N GLN A 187 19.22 5.03 -6.55
CA GLN A 187 18.56 5.18 -7.85
C GLN A 187 17.34 4.26 -8.01
N ALA A 188 16.39 4.35 -7.06
CA ALA A 188 15.12 3.64 -7.17
C ALA A 188 14.44 3.97 -8.51
N ASP A 189 13.94 2.97 -9.20
CA ASP A 189 13.31 3.13 -10.51
C ASP A 189 11.93 3.80 -10.40
N TYR A 190 11.22 3.53 -9.29
CA TYR A 190 9.92 4.11 -8.98
C TYR A 190 9.86 4.61 -7.55
N VAL A 191 9.10 5.67 -7.35
CA VAL A 191 8.70 6.17 -6.03
C VAL A 191 7.18 6.13 -5.96
N ALA A 192 6.64 5.36 -5.02
CA ALA A 192 5.21 5.30 -4.76
C ALA A 192 4.86 6.30 -3.64
N VAL A 193 3.93 7.19 -3.93
CA VAL A 193 3.48 8.25 -3.03
C VAL A 193 2.21 7.79 -2.32
N SER A 194 2.26 7.75 -0.99
CA SER A 194 1.14 7.32 -0.16
C SER A 194 0.18 8.46 0.14
N PHE A 195 -1.12 8.17 0.04
CA PHE A 195 -2.22 9.06 0.39
C PHE A 195 -2.28 10.39 -0.40
N PRO A 196 -1.97 10.44 -1.70
CA PRO A 196 -2.21 11.65 -2.47
C PRO A 196 -3.72 11.89 -2.61
N LYS A 197 -4.12 13.17 -2.57
CA LYS A 197 -5.52 13.59 -2.71
C LYS A 197 -5.82 14.17 -4.08
N ASN A 198 -4.82 14.74 -4.75
CA ASN A 198 -4.97 15.49 -5.98
C ASN A 198 -3.66 15.54 -6.78
N ALA A 199 -3.69 16.17 -7.95
CA ALA A 199 -2.53 16.33 -8.82
C ALA A 199 -1.40 17.13 -8.17
N THR A 200 -1.72 18.14 -7.37
CA THR A 200 -0.72 18.99 -6.70
C THR A 200 0.18 18.18 -5.77
N ASP A 201 -0.37 17.20 -5.07
CA ASP A 201 0.42 16.29 -4.22
C ASP A 201 1.45 15.52 -5.06
N MET A 202 1.06 15.04 -6.24
CA MET A 202 1.97 14.31 -7.14
C MET A 202 3.00 15.22 -7.80
N GLU A 203 2.63 16.44 -8.18
CA GLU A 203 3.54 17.44 -8.73
C GLU A 203 4.61 17.84 -7.70
N MET A 204 4.23 18.00 -6.43
CA MET A 204 5.18 18.26 -5.34
C MET A 204 6.15 17.08 -5.16
N ALA A 205 5.65 15.84 -5.19
CA ALA A 205 6.50 14.65 -5.13
C ALA A 205 7.50 14.62 -6.30
N ARG A 206 7.07 14.99 -7.49
CA ARG A 206 7.93 15.09 -8.68
C ARG A 206 9.08 16.08 -8.46
N GLN A 207 8.78 17.25 -7.94
CA GLN A 207 9.79 18.26 -7.67
C GLN A 207 10.79 17.80 -6.62
N LEU A 208 10.32 17.19 -5.53
CA LEU A 208 11.19 16.65 -4.48
C LEU A 208 12.12 15.55 -5.02
N CYS A 209 11.60 14.66 -5.85
CA CYS A 209 12.40 13.64 -6.51
C CYS A 209 13.43 14.24 -7.46
N ASN A 210 13.06 15.23 -8.26
CA ASN A 210 13.97 15.90 -9.19
C ASN A 210 15.13 16.57 -8.45
N VAL A 211 14.88 17.24 -7.34
CA VAL A 211 15.93 17.87 -6.53
C VAL A 211 16.85 16.82 -5.90
N ALA A 212 16.26 15.77 -5.30
CA ALA A 212 17.04 14.73 -4.64
C ALA A 212 17.85 13.86 -5.62
N ALA A 213 17.38 13.71 -6.86
CA ALA A 213 18.01 12.89 -7.88
C ALA A 213 19.01 13.66 -8.77
N ALA A 214 19.10 14.98 -8.66
CA ALA A 214 19.87 15.81 -9.57
C ALA A 214 21.35 15.41 -9.66
N GLU A 215 21.97 15.09 -8.52
CA GLU A 215 23.39 14.68 -8.45
C GLU A 215 23.64 13.31 -9.10
N TYR A 216 22.63 12.44 -9.15
CA TYR A 216 22.72 11.10 -9.70
C TYR A 216 22.35 11.03 -11.20
N ARG A 217 21.91 12.13 -11.78
CA ARG A 217 21.38 12.19 -13.16
C ARG A 217 20.31 11.13 -13.41
N HIS A 218 19.45 10.93 -12.41
CA HIS A 218 18.42 9.91 -12.38
C HIS A 218 17.04 10.55 -12.37
N LYS A 219 16.04 9.87 -12.93
CA LYS A 219 14.65 10.31 -12.93
C LYS A 219 13.75 9.10 -12.64
N PRO A 220 13.20 9.00 -11.44
CA PRO A 220 12.29 7.90 -11.10
C PRO A 220 10.92 8.11 -11.75
N GLY A 221 10.20 7.00 -12.03
CA GLY A 221 8.78 7.03 -12.28
C GLY A 221 8.02 7.26 -10.97
N LEU A 222 6.90 8.00 -11.02
CA LEU A 222 6.04 8.23 -9.87
C LEU A 222 4.76 7.41 -9.96
N ILE A 223 4.46 6.68 -8.90
CA ILE A 223 3.24 5.90 -8.74
C ILE A 223 2.38 6.54 -7.65
N ALA A 224 1.18 6.98 -8.00
CA ALA A 224 0.21 7.48 -7.03
C ALA A 224 -0.56 6.32 -6.42
N LYS A 225 -0.50 6.16 -5.10
CA LYS A 225 -1.28 5.14 -4.39
C LYS A 225 -2.68 5.69 -4.13
N ILE A 226 -3.68 5.07 -4.72
CA ILE A 226 -5.08 5.46 -4.54
C ILE A 226 -5.62 4.76 -3.31
N GLU A 227 -5.63 5.48 -2.21
CA GLU A 227 -5.93 5.01 -0.87
C GLU A 227 -7.01 5.82 -0.17
N ARG A 228 -7.35 7.03 -0.70
CA ARG A 228 -8.30 7.96 -0.10
C ARG A 228 -9.53 8.13 -0.95
N ALA A 229 -10.67 8.30 -0.28
CA ALA A 229 -11.93 8.63 -0.94
C ALA A 229 -11.83 9.95 -1.73
N GLU A 230 -11.10 10.94 -1.23
CA GLU A 230 -10.90 12.24 -1.90
C GLU A 230 -10.13 12.13 -3.22
N ALA A 231 -9.31 11.12 -3.40
CA ALA A 231 -8.55 10.91 -4.64
C ALA A 231 -9.46 10.51 -5.81
N ILE A 232 -10.60 9.87 -5.55
CA ILE A 232 -11.47 9.30 -6.58
C ILE A 232 -12.05 10.36 -7.54
N PRO A 233 -12.60 11.50 -7.06
CA PRO A 233 -13.05 12.56 -7.96
C PRO A 233 -11.92 13.21 -8.77
N HIS A 234 -10.67 13.10 -8.32
CA HIS A 234 -9.50 13.72 -8.92
C HIS A 234 -8.60 12.74 -9.68
N LEU A 235 -9.09 11.53 -9.92
CA LEU A 235 -8.29 10.42 -10.45
C LEU A 235 -7.63 10.74 -11.80
N GLU A 236 -8.35 11.39 -12.72
CA GLU A 236 -7.80 11.79 -14.03
C GLU A 236 -6.64 12.76 -13.89
N ALA A 237 -6.78 13.80 -13.05
CA ALA A 237 -5.72 14.77 -12.80
C ALA A 237 -4.51 14.13 -12.10
N ILE A 238 -4.75 13.22 -11.16
CA ILE A 238 -3.68 12.44 -10.50
C ILE A 238 -2.92 11.58 -11.52
N LEU A 239 -3.61 10.89 -12.42
CA LEU A 239 -3.01 10.09 -13.49
C LEU A 239 -2.16 10.95 -14.42
N ARG A 240 -2.62 12.13 -14.81
CA ARG A 240 -1.86 13.06 -15.67
C ARG A 240 -0.55 13.50 -15.01
N ALA A 241 -0.56 13.72 -13.69
CA ALA A 241 0.62 14.15 -12.92
C ALA A 241 1.57 13.00 -12.55
N SER A 242 1.19 11.76 -12.79
CA SER A 242 1.91 10.55 -12.40
C SER A 242 2.36 9.74 -13.60
N ASP A 243 3.26 8.79 -13.40
CA ASP A 243 3.65 7.79 -14.41
C ASP A 243 2.78 6.54 -14.32
N GLY A 244 2.12 6.33 -13.19
CA GLY A 244 1.19 5.26 -12.95
C GLY A 244 0.44 5.42 -11.63
N ILE A 245 -0.45 4.49 -11.36
CA ILE A 245 -1.20 4.40 -10.11
C ILE A 245 -1.10 3.00 -9.51
N MET A 246 -1.32 2.93 -8.20
CA MET A 246 -1.53 1.69 -7.48
C MET A 246 -2.94 1.70 -6.88
N VAL A 247 -3.73 0.70 -7.21
CA VAL A 247 -5.01 0.45 -6.55
C VAL A 247 -4.70 -0.22 -5.21
N ALA A 248 -4.54 0.59 -4.17
CA ALA A 248 -4.16 0.14 -2.83
C ALA A 248 -5.42 -0.21 -2.05
N ARG A 249 -5.92 -1.42 -2.28
CA ARG A 249 -7.26 -1.86 -1.89
C ARG A 249 -7.48 -1.91 -0.38
N GLY A 250 -6.42 -2.13 0.40
CA GLY A 250 -6.52 -2.20 1.87
C GLY A 250 -7.01 -0.89 2.48
N ASP A 251 -6.25 0.17 2.37
CA ASP A 251 -6.62 1.48 2.92
C ASP A 251 -7.84 2.08 2.20
N LEU A 252 -7.95 1.89 0.88
CA LEU A 252 -9.11 2.37 0.14
C LEU A 252 -10.42 1.73 0.65
N ALA A 253 -10.43 0.42 0.89
CA ALA A 253 -11.60 -0.30 1.40
C ALA A 253 -12.05 0.20 2.77
N VAL A 254 -11.12 0.64 3.61
CA VAL A 254 -11.41 1.22 4.91
C VAL A 254 -12.22 2.52 4.75
N GLU A 255 -11.89 3.35 3.77
CA GLU A 255 -12.57 4.63 3.57
C GLU A 255 -13.88 4.54 2.78
N VAL A 256 -13.94 3.69 1.74
CA VAL A 256 -15.10 3.61 0.84
C VAL A 256 -16.00 2.41 1.10
N GLY A 257 -15.55 1.46 1.91
CA GLY A 257 -16.21 0.18 2.16
C GLY A 257 -15.77 -0.92 1.18
N ASN A 258 -15.70 -2.15 1.67
CA ASN A 258 -15.22 -3.30 0.89
C ASN A 258 -16.01 -3.50 -0.41
N ALA A 259 -17.34 -3.33 -0.36
CA ALA A 259 -18.23 -3.60 -1.50
C ALA A 259 -17.99 -2.65 -2.68
N ALA A 260 -17.47 -1.45 -2.46
CA ALA A 260 -17.20 -0.47 -3.50
C ALA A 260 -15.90 -0.72 -4.26
N VAL A 261 -14.94 -1.42 -3.66
CA VAL A 261 -13.58 -1.57 -4.19
C VAL A 261 -13.52 -2.28 -5.54
N PRO A 262 -14.22 -3.40 -5.80
CA PRO A 262 -14.12 -4.09 -7.09
C PRO A 262 -14.51 -3.20 -8.28
N ALA A 263 -15.60 -2.45 -8.18
CA ALA A 263 -16.01 -1.54 -9.25
C ALA A 263 -15.01 -0.40 -9.44
N LEU A 264 -14.47 0.16 -8.36
CA LEU A 264 -13.43 1.18 -8.42
C LEU A 264 -12.14 0.65 -9.04
N GLN A 265 -11.72 -0.56 -8.71
CA GLN A 265 -10.57 -1.22 -9.32
C GLN A 265 -10.72 -1.29 -10.85
N LYS A 266 -11.83 -1.78 -11.34
CA LYS A 266 -12.11 -1.87 -12.79
C LYS A 266 -12.10 -0.50 -13.47
N LYS A 267 -12.68 0.50 -12.84
CA LYS A 267 -12.68 1.88 -13.33
C LYS A 267 -11.26 2.46 -13.39
N MET A 268 -10.47 2.29 -12.34
CA MET A 268 -9.09 2.79 -12.25
C MET A 268 -8.18 2.13 -13.27
N ILE A 269 -8.27 0.82 -13.43
CA ILE A 269 -7.47 0.07 -14.42
C ILE A 269 -7.81 0.56 -15.84
N ARG A 270 -9.09 0.69 -16.16
CA ARG A 270 -9.53 1.17 -17.48
C ARG A 270 -9.03 2.59 -17.75
N MET A 271 -9.21 3.50 -16.79
CA MET A 271 -8.77 4.88 -16.94
C MET A 271 -7.26 5.00 -17.11
N ALA A 272 -6.46 4.25 -16.33
CA ALA A 272 -5.02 4.24 -16.47
C ALA A 272 -4.60 3.74 -17.86
N ARG A 273 -5.22 2.68 -18.37
CA ARG A 273 -4.97 2.16 -19.73
C ARG A 273 -5.30 3.16 -20.81
N ASP A 274 -6.47 3.80 -20.72
CA ASP A 274 -6.91 4.81 -21.70
C ASP A 274 -5.96 6.02 -21.76
N MET A 275 -5.21 6.25 -20.69
CA MET A 275 -4.23 7.34 -20.57
C MET A 275 -2.77 6.89 -20.75
N ASP A 276 -2.53 5.65 -21.15
CA ASP A 276 -1.19 5.04 -21.28
C ASP A 276 -0.35 5.14 -20.00
N LYS A 277 -1.00 4.95 -18.83
CA LYS A 277 -0.35 4.95 -17.52
C LYS A 277 -0.33 3.56 -16.92
N VAL A 278 0.76 3.26 -16.22
CA VAL A 278 0.93 1.99 -15.51
C VAL A 278 -0.09 1.87 -14.37
N VAL A 279 -0.65 0.68 -14.19
CA VAL A 279 -1.53 0.37 -13.05
C VAL A 279 -1.08 -0.91 -12.35
N ILE A 280 -0.96 -0.80 -11.03
CA ILE A 280 -0.62 -1.90 -10.12
C ILE A 280 -1.85 -2.21 -9.27
N THR A 281 -2.27 -3.47 -9.23
CA THR A 281 -3.31 -3.94 -8.31
C THR A 281 -2.66 -4.55 -7.07
N ALA A 282 -3.04 -4.09 -5.90
CA ALA A 282 -2.32 -4.37 -4.66
C ALA A 282 -3.25 -4.78 -3.52
N THR A 283 -2.63 -5.35 -2.51
CA THR A 283 -3.10 -5.78 -1.19
C THR A 283 -4.03 -6.98 -1.17
N GLN A 284 -3.71 -7.92 -0.31
CA GLN A 284 -4.47 -9.14 -0.02
C GLN A 284 -4.72 -10.04 -1.25
N MET A 285 -3.82 -10.02 -2.22
CA MET A 285 -4.02 -10.83 -3.43
C MET A 285 -3.81 -12.33 -3.18
N MET A 286 -2.81 -12.68 -2.34
CA MET A 286 -2.45 -14.07 -1.99
C MET A 286 -2.26 -14.21 -0.48
N GLU A 287 -3.05 -13.50 0.31
CA GLU A 287 -2.82 -13.31 1.75
C GLU A 287 -2.80 -14.60 2.56
N SER A 288 -3.61 -15.59 2.20
CA SER A 288 -3.58 -16.89 2.89
C SER A 288 -2.23 -17.59 2.79
N MET A 289 -1.45 -17.29 1.75
CA MET A 289 -0.10 -17.84 1.56
C MET A 289 0.96 -17.24 2.49
N ILE A 290 0.62 -16.27 3.33
CA ILE A 290 1.46 -15.90 4.47
C ILE A 290 1.71 -17.12 5.37
N THR A 291 0.71 -17.95 5.54
CA THR A 291 0.76 -19.13 6.43
C THR A 291 0.49 -20.46 5.74
N ASN A 292 -0.06 -20.46 4.54
CA ASN A 292 -0.43 -21.67 3.80
C ASN A 292 0.40 -21.81 2.50
N PRO A 293 0.81 -23.03 2.13
CA PRO A 293 1.63 -23.26 0.94
C PRO A 293 0.86 -23.15 -0.38
N VAL A 294 -0.47 -23.06 -0.34
CA VAL A 294 -1.33 -22.96 -1.52
C VAL A 294 -2.36 -21.84 -1.32
N PRO A 295 -2.75 -21.12 -2.40
CA PRO A 295 -3.75 -20.07 -2.31
C PRO A 295 -5.17 -20.64 -2.19
N THR A 296 -6.11 -19.80 -1.76
CA THR A 296 -7.54 -20.10 -1.85
C THR A 296 -8.04 -19.91 -3.27
N ARG A 297 -9.19 -20.51 -3.61
CA ARG A 297 -9.85 -20.31 -4.91
C ARG A 297 -10.27 -18.85 -5.11
N ALA A 298 -10.66 -18.16 -4.03
CA ALA A 298 -11.01 -16.75 -4.07
C ALA A 298 -9.80 -15.88 -4.45
N GLU A 299 -8.63 -16.18 -3.91
CA GLU A 299 -7.39 -15.48 -4.24
C GLU A 299 -6.94 -15.74 -5.68
N VAL A 300 -7.03 -16.96 -6.15
CA VAL A 300 -6.77 -17.30 -7.56
C VAL A 300 -7.70 -16.51 -8.47
N SER A 301 -8.98 -16.44 -8.15
CA SER A 301 -9.98 -15.64 -8.89
C SER A 301 -9.65 -14.15 -8.84
N ASP A 302 -9.23 -13.63 -7.69
CA ASP A 302 -8.89 -12.22 -7.53
C ASP A 302 -7.70 -11.81 -8.42
N VAL A 303 -6.63 -12.58 -8.40
CA VAL A 303 -5.46 -12.31 -9.25
C VAL A 303 -5.83 -12.42 -10.74
N ALA A 304 -6.53 -13.47 -11.13
CA ALA A 304 -7.00 -13.66 -12.51
C ALA A 304 -7.89 -12.51 -12.97
N ASN A 305 -8.84 -12.06 -12.14
CA ASN A 305 -9.68 -10.92 -12.44
C ASN A 305 -8.89 -9.63 -12.65
N ALA A 306 -7.88 -9.35 -11.84
CA ALA A 306 -7.02 -8.18 -12.04
C ALA A 306 -6.31 -8.22 -13.40
N VAL A 307 -5.82 -9.39 -13.80
CA VAL A 307 -5.21 -9.60 -15.13
C VAL A 307 -6.22 -9.36 -16.24
N LEU A 308 -7.42 -9.96 -16.14
CA LEU A 308 -8.50 -9.81 -17.12
C LEU A 308 -9.07 -8.37 -17.16
N ASP A 309 -9.01 -7.64 -16.06
CA ASP A 309 -9.32 -6.21 -16.03
C ASP A 309 -8.30 -5.37 -16.82
N GLY A 310 -7.11 -5.94 -17.08
CA GLY A 310 -6.03 -5.31 -17.82
C GLY A 310 -4.98 -4.62 -16.95
N THR A 311 -4.81 -5.02 -15.69
CA THR A 311 -3.74 -4.48 -14.85
C THR A 311 -2.35 -4.76 -15.44
N ASP A 312 -1.41 -3.82 -15.29
CA ASP A 312 -0.03 -4.02 -15.75
C ASP A 312 0.77 -4.87 -14.77
N ALA A 313 0.45 -4.77 -13.49
CA ALA A 313 1.14 -5.50 -12.44
C ALA A 313 0.21 -5.90 -11.30
N VAL A 314 0.57 -6.98 -10.63
CA VAL A 314 -0.04 -7.47 -9.39
C VAL A 314 1.02 -7.47 -8.28
N MET A 315 0.63 -7.14 -7.06
CA MET A 315 1.58 -6.95 -5.96
C MET A 315 1.35 -7.92 -4.80
N LEU A 316 2.46 -8.43 -4.29
CA LEU A 316 2.56 -9.19 -3.05
C LEU A 316 3.13 -8.28 -1.96
N SER A 317 2.51 -8.27 -0.79
CA SER A 317 2.89 -7.46 0.38
C SER A 317 3.51 -8.33 1.48
N ALA A 318 2.78 -8.60 2.55
CA ALA A 318 3.24 -9.47 3.63
C ALA A 318 3.52 -10.90 3.17
N GLU A 319 2.89 -11.34 2.10
CA GLU A 319 3.08 -12.68 1.51
C GLU A 319 4.55 -12.97 1.20
N THR A 320 5.30 -11.97 0.76
CA THR A 320 6.74 -12.08 0.46
C THR A 320 7.63 -11.38 1.48
N ALA A 321 7.12 -10.39 2.23
CA ALA A 321 7.88 -9.64 3.22
C ALA A 321 8.02 -10.39 4.56
N ALA A 322 7.00 -11.10 4.99
CA ALA A 322 6.90 -11.75 6.31
C ALA A 322 6.34 -13.16 6.28
N GLY A 323 5.84 -13.63 5.13
CA GLY A 323 5.22 -14.93 4.99
C GLY A 323 6.19 -16.10 5.06
N ARG A 324 5.63 -17.29 5.25
CA ARG A 324 6.41 -18.54 5.32
C ARG A 324 6.78 -19.10 3.95
N TYR A 325 6.08 -18.68 2.90
CA TYR A 325 6.16 -19.25 1.55
C TYR A 325 6.37 -18.17 0.47
N PRO A 326 7.40 -17.30 0.60
CA PRO A 326 7.59 -16.20 -0.34
C PRO A 326 7.86 -16.66 -1.77
N LEU A 327 8.67 -17.70 -1.96
CA LEU A 327 8.99 -18.25 -3.29
C LEU A 327 7.76 -18.90 -3.93
N GLU A 328 7.07 -19.76 -3.18
CA GLU A 328 5.88 -20.48 -3.64
C GLU A 328 4.75 -19.50 -4.01
N THR A 329 4.64 -18.39 -3.27
CA THR A 329 3.66 -17.34 -3.57
C THR A 329 3.94 -16.68 -4.92
N VAL A 330 5.19 -16.37 -5.22
CA VAL A 330 5.60 -15.82 -6.52
C VAL A 330 5.32 -16.83 -7.64
N GLU A 331 5.68 -18.09 -7.44
CA GLU A 331 5.46 -19.15 -8.42
C GLU A 331 3.96 -19.33 -8.73
N GLU A 332 3.10 -19.39 -7.70
CA GLU A 332 1.66 -19.50 -7.88
C GLU A 332 1.06 -18.27 -8.56
N MET A 333 1.45 -17.07 -8.17
CA MET A 333 0.99 -15.84 -8.82
C MET A 333 1.39 -15.81 -10.29
N ALA A 334 2.59 -16.22 -10.63
CA ALA A 334 3.06 -16.30 -12.02
C ALA A 334 2.23 -17.27 -12.85
N LYS A 335 1.88 -18.44 -12.30
CA LYS A 335 1.00 -19.40 -12.95
C LYS A 335 -0.40 -18.84 -13.21
N ILE A 336 -0.99 -18.16 -12.22
CA ILE A 336 -2.33 -17.57 -12.34
C ILE A 336 -2.33 -16.50 -13.43
N CYS A 337 -1.35 -15.60 -13.43
CA CYS A 337 -1.24 -14.56 -14.46
C CYS A 337 -1.11 -15.17 -15.86
N ALA A 338 -0.25 -16.15 -16.04
CA ALA A 338 -0.06 -16.81 -17.33
C ALA A 338 -1.33 -17.54 -17.81
N ALA A 339 -2.06 -18.20 -16.90
CA ALA A 339 -3.31 -18.86 -17.24
C ALA A 339 -4.42 -17.88 -17.63
N ALA A 340 -4.51 -16.75 -16.94
CA ALA A 340 -5.48 -15.71 -17.27
C ALA A 340 -5.19 -15.06 -18.65
N GLU A 341 -3.93 -14.77 -18.94
CA GLU A 341 -3.50 -14.23 -20.23
C GLU A 341 -3.80 -15.20 -21.39
N ALA A 342 -3.52 -16.49 -21.20
CA ALA A 342 -3.79 -17.51 -22.20
C ALA A 342 -5.30 -17.66 -22.50
N ALA A 343 -6.16 -17.43 -21.51
CA ALA A 343 -7.60 -17.46 -21.71
C ALA A 343 -8.11 -16.27 -22.53
N GLU A 344 -7.50 -15.09 -22.38
CA GLU A 344 -7.80 -13.91 -23.22
C GLU A 344 -7.41 -14.15 -24.69
N ASP A 345 -6.23 -14.70 -24.93
CA ASP A 345 -5.74 -14.98 -26.29
C ASP A 345 -6.69 -15.96 -27.02
N HIS A 346 -7.24 -16.94 -26.32
CA HIS A 346 -8.21 -17.88 -26.89
C HIS A 346 -9.58 -17.26 -27.21
N GLN A 347 -9.99 -16.22 -26.50
CA GLN A 347 -11.21 -15.49 -26.83
C GLN A 347 -11.04 -14.62 -28.08
N LEU A 348 -9.89 -14.02 -28.27
CA LEU A 348 -9.57 -13.26 -29.48
C LEU A 348 -9.52 -14.14 -30.72
N ASP A 349 -9.03 -15.37 -30.60
CA ASP A 349 -8.98 -16.33 -31.72
C ASP A 349 -10.36 -16.92 -32.08
N ALA A 350 -11.33 -16.87 -31.16
CA ALA A 350 -12.67 -17.38 -31.41
C ALA A 350 -13.62 -16.38 -32.11
N ASP A 351 -13.25 -15.09 -32.10
CA ASP A 351 -14.02 -14.01 -32.74
C ASP A 351 -13.50 -13.66 -34.14
N PHE A 352 -12.50 -14.39 -34.67
CA PHE A 352 -11.96 -14.34 -36.02
C PHE A 352 -12.10 -15.69 -36.72
#